data_ac7b0c69e237c321b9ce2c6265f0c802
#
_entry.id   ac7b0c69e237c321b9ce2c6265f0c802
#
_cell.length_a   1.000
_cell.length_b   1.000
_cell.length_c   1.000
_cell.angle_alpha   90.00
_cell.angle_beta   90.00
_cell.angle_gamma   90.00
#
_symmetry.space_group_name_H-M   'P 1'
#
loop_
_entity.id
_entity.type
_entity.pdbx_description
1 polymer ?
#
loop_
_entity_poly.entity_id
_entity_poly.type
_entity_poly.pdbx_seq_one_letter_code
_entity_poly.pdbx_strand_id
1 'polypeptide(L)'
;SQGKVRAQLMGSGTILREVLAAAELLSKDFRIPVDVWSVTSFNELRRDALEVERWNQLHPDEEPRKSYLEQCLAKRPGPYIAATDYMKIVPDQIQRWVPGSFVSLGTDGYGRSDARKALREHFEVDRHYIAVTALKALADDGALDRKTVSQAIKKYNIDPDRPDPVTL
;
A
#
# COMPACT_ATOMS: atom_id res chain seq x y z
N SER A 1 0.68 25.33 -1.42
CA SER A 1 -0.42 24.61 -2.03
C SER A 1 -0.66 23.34 -1.21
N GLN A 2 -1.67 23.37 -0.34
CA GLN A 2 -2.12 22.18 0.37
C GLN A 2 -2.74 21.25 -0.69
N GLY A 3 -1.97 20.28 -1.18
CA GLY A 3 -2.50 19.18 -1.96
C GLY A 3 -3.59 18.47 -1.16
N LYS A 4 -4.70 18.14 -1.81
CA LYS A 4 -5.79 17.40 -1.15
C LYS A 4 -5.22 16.15 -0.49
N VAL A 5 -5.34 16.03 0.83
CA VAL A 5 -4.97 14.84 1.58
C VAL A 5 -5.72 13.65 1.00
N ARG A 6 -4.98 12.68 0.47
CA ARG A 6 -5.55 11.47 -0.17
C ARG A 6 -4.54 10.33 -0.07
N ALA A 7 -5.01 9.12 0.10
CA ALA A 7 -4.18 7.91 0.06
C ALA A 7 -4.62 6.98 -1.08
N GLN A 8 -3.68 6.18 -1.56
CA GLN A 8 -3.88 5.16 -2.59
C GLN A 8 -3.68 3.79 -1.94
N LEU A 9 -4.70 2.96 -1.93
CA LEU A 9 -4.63 1.61 -1.37
C LEU A 9 -4.69 0.58 -2.49
N MET A 10 -3.74 -0.35 -2.49
CA MET A 10 -3.65 -1.44 -3.45
C MET A 10 -3.86 -2.77 -2.73
N GLY A 11 -4.65 -3.65 -3.32
CA GLY A 11 -4.87 -4.99 -2.79
C GLY A 11 -4.96 -6.04 -3.89
N SER A 12 -4.51 -7.25 -3.57
CA SER A 12 -4.58 -8.40 -4.47
C SER A 12 -5.32 -9.56 -3.81
N GLY A 13 -6.07 -10.34 -4.61
CA GLY A 13 -6.76 -11.53 -4.12
C GLY A 13 -7.71 -11.24 -2.96
N THR A 14 -7.72 -12.10 -1.96
CA THR A 14 -8.65 -12.04 -0.82
C THR A 14 -8.36 -10.88 0.14
N ILE A 15 -7.13 -10.33 0.15
CA ILE A 15 -6.77 -9.19 0.99
C ILE A 15 -7.47 -7.90 0.54
N LEU A 16 -7.97 -7.84 -0.69
CA LEU A 16 -8.72 -6.68 -1.18
C LEU A 16 -9.91 -6.33 -0.28
N ARG A 17 -10.52 -7.30 0.39
CA ARG A 17 -11.59 -7.05 1.38
C ARG A 17 -11.10 -6.23 2.57
N GLU A 18 -9.90 -6.50 3.06
CA GLU A 18 -9.29 -5.72 4.14
C GLU A 18 -8.93 -4.31 3.66
N VAL A 19 -8.46 -4.19 2.42
CA VAL A 19 -8.17 -2.89 1.80
C VAL A 19 -9.43 -2.03 1.67
N LEU A 20 -10.54 -2.60 1.22
CA LEU A 20 -11.84 -1.91 1.13
C LEU A 20 -12.33 -1.47 2.51
N ALA A 21 -12.24 -2.36 3.51
CA ALA A 21 -12.62 -2.03 4.88
C ALA A 21 -11.71 -0.94 5.49
N ALA A 22 -10.42 -0.96 5.19
CA ALA A 22 -9.50 0.11 5.60
C ALA A 22 -9.86 1.46 4.96
N ALA A 23 -10.24 1.47 3.69
CA ALA A 23 -10.72 2.67 3.01
C ALA A 23 -11.97 3.25 3.68
N GLU A 24 -12.91 2.41 4.10
CA GLU A 24 -14.08 2.84 4.88
C GLU A 24 -13.70 3.44 6.23
N LEU A 25 -12.76 2.82 6.96
CA LEU A 25 -12.25 3.34 8.23
C LEU A 25 -11.60 4.71 8.06
N LEU A 26 -10.74 4.88 7.06
CA LEU A 26 -10.09 6.15 6.76
C LEU A 26 -11.11 7.25 6.43
N SER A 27 -12.11 6.92 5.65
CA SER A 27 -13.16 7.86 5.29
C SER A 27 -14.06 8.24 6.48
N LYS A 28 -14.55 7.26 7.26
CA LYS A 28 -15.49 7.49 8.37
C LYS A 28 -14.81 8.11 9.58
N ASP A 29 -13.65 7.60 9.96
CA ASP A 29 -13.01 7.96 11.22
C ASP A 29 -12.12 9.19 11.09
N PHE A 30 -11.53 9.41 9.93
CA PHE A 30 -10.52 10.47 9.72
C PHE A 30 -10.84 11.42 8.57
N ARG A 31 -11.93 11.20 7.84
CA ARG A 31 -12.35 12.01 6.68
C ARG A 31 -11.30 12.09 5.57
N ILE A 32 -10.51 11.04 5.42
CA ILE A 32 -9.48 10.94 4.39
C ILE A 32 -10.05 10.21 3.19
N PRO A 33 -10.12 10.87 2.01
CA PRO A 33 -10.51 10.21 0.78
C PRO A 33 -9.43 9.24 0.32
N VAL A 34 -9.87 8.09 -0.19
CA VAL A 34 -9.00 6.99 -0.61
C VAL A 34 -9.43 6.51 -1.98
N ASP A 35 -8.46 6.25 -2.85
CA ASP A 35 -8.67 5.47 -4.07
C ASP A 35 -8.22 4.02 -3.80
N VAL A 36 -9.02 3.05 -4.21
CA VAL A 36 -8.71 1.63 -4.05
C VAL A 36 -8.42 1.01 -5.41
N TRP A 37 -7.32 0.26 -5.48
CA TRP A 37 -6.83 -0.43 -6.67
C TRP A 37 -6.85 -1.93 -6.45
N SER A 38 -7.58 -2.66 -7.30
CA SER A 38 -7.50 -4.11 -7.38
C SER A 38 -6.34 -4.48 -8.29
N VAL A 39 -5.28 -5.05 -7.73
CA VAL A 39 -4.10 -5.49 -8.49
C VAL A 39 -4.20 -6.97 -8.77
N THR A 40 -4.40 -7.33 -10.02
CA THR A 40 -4.49 -8.73 -10.45
C THR A 40 -3.14 -9.42 -10.47
N SER A 41 -2.07 -8.72 -10.87
CA SER A 41 -0.72 -9.28 -10.91
C SER A 41 0.35 -8.19 -10.82
N PHE A 42 1.08 -8.18 -9.71
CA PHE A 42 2.27 -7.33 -9.55
C PHE A 42 3.38 -7.74 -10.53
N ASN A 43 3.52 -9.03 -10.82
CA ASN A 43 4.52 -9.54 -11.76
C ASN A 43 4.29 -9.01 -13.18
N GLU A 44 3.05 -8.98 -13.64
CA GLU A 44 2.71 -8.47 -14.99
C GLU A 44 2.92 -6.95 -15.07
N LEU A 45 2.59 -6.20 -14.03
CA LEU A 45 2.87 -4.75 -13.97
C LEU A 45 4.37 -4.47 -14.05
N ARG A 46 5.19 -5.27 -13.35
CA ARG A 46 6.64 -5.18 -13.42
C ARG A 46 7.17 -5.53 -14.80
N ARG A 47 6.65 -6.61 -15.41
CA ARG A 47 7.08 -7.05 -16.75
C ARG A 47 6.82 -5.97 -17.80
N ASP A 48 5.62 -5.40 -17.81
CA ASP A 48 5.24 -4.30 -18.69
C ASP A 48 6.18 -3.08 -18.51
N ALA A 49 6.43 -2.70 -17.26
CA ALA A 49 7.29 -1.55 -16.97
C ALA A 49 8.75 -1.77 -17.41
N LEU A 50 9.30 -2.95 -17.22
CA LEU A 50 10.64 -3.30 -17.69
C LEU A 50 10.73 -3.34 -19.22
N GLU A 51 9.69 -3.82 -19.91
CA GLU A 51 9.62 -3.79 -21.37
C GLU A 51 9.61 -2.36 -21.90
N VAL A 52 8.83 -1.48 -21.29
CA VAL A 52 8.78 -0.05 -21.61
C VAL A 52 10.14 0.62 -21.38
N GLU A 53 10.79 0.37 -20.24
CA GLU A 53 12.13 0.91 -19.96
C GLU A 53 13.15 0.46 -21.01
N ARG A 54 13.15 -0.83 -21.36
CA ARG A 54 14.04 -1.36 -22.39
C ARG A 54 13.76 -0.70 -23.74
N TRP A 55 12.49 -0.51 -24.09
CA TRP A 55 12.14 0.16 -25.35
C TRP A 55 12.69 1.60 -25.36
N ASN A 56 12.45 2.37 -24.29
CA ASN A 56 12.94 3.75 -24.17
C ASN A 56 14.47 3.84 -24.25
N GLN A 57 15.16 2.88 -23.64
CA GLN A 57 16.63 2.80 -23.68
C GLN A 57 17.14 2.60 -25.11
N LEU A 58 16.44 1.82 -25.93
CA LEU A 58 16.87 1.48 -27.29
C LEU A 58 16.35 2.45 -28.36
N HIS A 59 15.47 3.39 -27.99
CA HIS A 59 14.88 4.39 -28.87
C HIS A 59 15.04 5.81 -28.30
N PRO A 60 16.30 6.29 -28.12
CA PRO A 60 16.57 7.55 -27.40
C PRO A 60 16.03 8.79 -28.14
N ASP A 61 15.82 8.70 -29.44
CA ASP A 61 15.31 9.79 -30.27
C ASP A 61 13.78 9.82 -30.40
N GLU A 62 13.10 8.84 -29.81
CA GLU A 62 11.63 8.74 -29.81
C GLU A 62 11.04 9.31 -28.51
N GLU A 63 9.74 9.69 -28.57
CA GLU A 63 9.01 10.09 -27.37
C GLU A 63 8.97 8.93 -26.36
N PRO A 64 9.38 9.15 -25.09
CA PRO A 64 9.40 8.10 -24.09
C PRO A 64 8.01 7.52 -23.83
N ARG A 65 7.90 6.22 -23.88
CA ARG A 65 6.69 5.47 -23.49
C ARG A 65 6.56 5.42 -21.98
N LYS A 66 5.31 5.30 -21.50
CA LYS A 66 4.98 5.07 -20.10
C LYS A 66 4.39 3.68 -19.92
N SER A 67 4.78 2.99 -18.86
CA SER A 67 4.18 1.71 -18.49
C SER A 67 2.69 1.88 -18.14
N TYR A 68 1.95 0.79 -18.19
CA TYR A 68 0.54 0.78 -17.80
C TYR A 68 0.34 1.31 -16.37
N LEU A 69 1.21 0.89 -15.43
CA LEU A 69 1.20 1.38 -14.06
C LEU A 69 1.36 2.91 -13.99
N GLU A 70 2.38 3.46 -14.65
CA GLU A 70 2.62 4.91 -14.67
C GLU A 70 1.45 5.68 -15.27
N GLN A 71 0.82 5.14 -16.32
CA GLN A 71 -0.37 5.76 -16.93
C GLN A 71 -1.56 5.78 -15.96
N CYS A 72 -1.83 4.68 -15.25
CA CYS A 72 -2.90 4.59 -14.27
C CYS A 72 -2.71 5.56 -13.10
N LEU A 73 -1.47 5.74 -12.64
CA LEU A 73 -1.15 6.51 -11.44
C LEU A 73 -0.79 7.98 -11.71
N ALA A 74 -0.68 8.41 -12.96
CA ALA A 74 -0.13 9.72 -13.38
C ALA A 74 -0.78 10.95 -12.72
N LYS A 75 -2.04 10.87 -12.27
CA LYS A 75 -2.77 11.97 -11.64
C LYS A 75 -3.39 11.55 -10.30
N ARG A 76 -2.76 10.61 -9.63
CA ARG A 76 -3.25 10.03 -8.38
C ARG A 76 -2.28 10.34 -7.24
N PRO A 77 -2.43 11.50 -6.58
CA PRO A 77 -1.52 11.91 -5.50
C PRO A 77 -1.73 11.07 -4.24
N GLY A 78 -0.72 11.09 -3.39
CA GLY A 78 -0.73 10.53 -2.06
C GLY A 78 0.26 9.39 -1.89
N PRO A 79 0.41 8.89 -0.66
CA PRO A 79 1.14 7.67 -0.42
C PRO A 79 0.38 6.46 -0.97
N TYR A 80 1.13 5.45 -1.36
CA TYR A 80 0.63 4.19 -1.87
C TYR A 80 0.89 3.09 -0.85
N ILE A 81 -0.18 2.41 -0.43
CA ILE A 81 -0.11 1.29 0.51
C ILE A 81 -0.56 0.04 -0.23
N ALA A 82 0.32 -0.93 -0.40
CA ALA A 82 0.02 -2.19 -1.07
C ALA A 82 -0.04 -3.33 -0.06
N ALA A 83 -1.19 -3.97 0.05
CA ALA A 83 -1.40 -5.12 0.92
C ALA A 83 -1.60 -6.41 0.12
N THR A 84 -0.98 -7.49 0.58
CA THR A 84 -1.05 -8.81 -0.06
C THR A 84 -1.03 -9.92 0.99
N ASP A 85 -1.59 -11.08 0.63
CA ASP A 85 -1.46 -12.33 1.39
C ASP A 85 -0.11 -13.05 1.11
N TYR A 86 0.72 -12.49 0.22
CA TYR A 86 2.07 -12.98 -0.07
C TYR A 86 3.14 -12.19 0.70
N MET A 87 4.42 -12.52 0.48
CA MET A 87 5.55 -11.75 1.02
C MET A 87 5.57 -10.32 0.45
N LYS A 88 6.06 -9.37 1.25
CA LYS A 88 6.17 -7.94 0.86
C LYS A 88 6.96 -7.72 -0.42
N ILE A 89 7.92 -8.59 -0.72
CA ILE A 89 8.70 -8.51 -1.98
C ILE A 89 7.82 -8.56 -3.24
N VAL A 90 6.62 -9.15 -3.16
CA VAL A 90 5.70 -9.23 -4.29
C VAL A 90 5.17 -7.85 -4.70
N PRO A 91 4.56 -7.04 -3.83
CA PRO A 91 4.22 -5.66 -4.18
C PRO A 91 5.44 -4.74 -4.31
N ASP A 92 6.54 -4.98 -3.58
CA ASP A 92 7.75 -4.14 -3.65
C ASP A 92 8.35 -4.07 -5.05
N GLN A 93 8.16 -5.10 -5.87
CA GLN A 93 8.73 -5.16 -7.23
C GLN A 93 8.21 -4.06 -8.17
N ILE A 94 7.13 -3.35 -7.84
CA ILE A 94 6.62 -2.22 -8.65
C ILE A 94 6.98 -0.84 -8.09
N GLN A 95 7.60 -0.76 -6.91
CA GLN A 95 7.83 0.47 -6.17
C GLN A 95 8.49 1.57 -7.00
N ARG A 96 9.49 1.23 -7.85
CA ARG A 96 10.28 2.22 -8.60
C ARG A 96 9.47 3.01 -9.65
N TRP A 97 8.30 2.51 -10.06
CA TRP A 97 7.42 3.16 -11.04
C TRP A 97 6.20 3.83 -10.40
N VAL A 98 6.11 3.81 -9.08
CA VAL A 98 5.04 4.46 -8.32
C VAL A 98 5.43 5.91 -8.05
N PRO A 99 4.55 6.91 -8.33
CA PRO A 99 4.92 8.32 -8.29
C PRO A 99 4.87 8.97 -6.89
N GLY A 100 4.90 8.19 -5.83
CA GLY A 100 4.83 8.68 -4.44
C GLY A 100 5.49 7.73 -3.45
N SER A 101 5.40 8.05 -2.17
CA SER A 101 5.85 7.15 -1.11
C SER A 101 5.07 5.82 -1.19
N PHE A 102 5.79 4.71 -1.01
CA PHE A 102 5.24 3.37 -1.17
C PHE A 102 5.55 2.52 0.06
N VAL A 103 4.53 1.88 0.61
CA VAL A 103 4.66 0.96 1.75
C VAL A 103 3.92 -0.34 1.41
N SER A 104 4.59 -1.47 1.58
CA SER A 104 4.01 -2.79 1.40
C SER A 104 3.70 -3.46 2.75
N LEU A 105 2.57 -4.15 2.80
CA LEU A 105 2.15 -5.03 3.88
C LEU A 105 1.98 -6.44 3.32
N GLY A 106 2.55 -7.42 4.01
CA GLY A 106 2.55 -8.80 3.55
C GLY A 106 2.83 -9.78 4.67
N THR A 107 2.77 -11.07 4.34
CA THR A 107 2.91 -12.18 5.27
C THR A 107 4.33 -12.72 5.30
N ASP A 108 5.30 -11.85 5.66
CA ASP A 108 6.69 -12.28 5.84
C ASP A 108 6.86 -13.12 7.11
N GLY A 109 7.85 -13.98 7.13
CA GLY A 109 8.16 -14.86 8.25
C GLY A 109 7.70 -16.30 8.05
N TYR A 110 7.67 -17.08 9.14
CA TYR A 110 7.27 -18.48 9.10
C TYR A 110 5.75 -18.64 8.99
N GLY A 111 5.32 -19.61 8.16
CA GLY A 111 3.92 -19.95 8.01
C GLY A 111 3.29 -20.39 9.33
N ARG A 112 2.08 -19.94 9.60
CA ARG A 112 1.29 -20.28 10.79
C ARG A 112 -0.06 -20.83 10.38
N SER A 113 -0.56 -21.80 11.13
CA SER A 113 -1.89 -22.36 10.92
C SER A 113 -2.86 -21.77 11.93
N ASP A 114 -3.80 -20.95 11.47
CA ASP A 114 -4.85 -20.36 12.30
C ASP A 114 -6.03 -19.86 11.42
N ALA A 115 -7.08 -19.35 12.05
CA ALA A 115 -8.16 -18.72 11.32
C ALA A 115 -7.68 -17.47 10.56
N ARG A 116 -8.21 -17.23 9.35
CA ARG A 116 -7.78 -16.12 8.46
C ARG A 116 -7.71 -14.76 9.17
N LYS A 117 -8.68 -14.46 10.04
CA LYS A 117 -8.70 -13.19 10.78
C LYS A 117 -7.51 -13.08 11.72
N ALA A 118 -7.22 -14.12 12.49
CA ALA A 118 -6.10 -14.17 13.41
C ALA A 118 -4.75 -14.11 12.68
N LEU A 119 -4.63 -14.77 11.51
CA LEU A 119 -3.42 -14.70 10.68
C LEU A 119 -3.18 -13.29 10.15
N ARG A 120 -4.20 -12.59 9.67
CA ARG A 120 -4.06 -11.21 9.16
C ARG A 120 -3.68 -10.22 10.24
N GLU A 121 -4.25 -10.37 11.43
CA GLU A 121 -3.87 -9.60 12.60
C GLU A 121 -2.43 -9.93 13.04
N HIS A 122 -2.07 -11.21 13.04
CA HIS A 122 -0.71 -11.65 13.38
C HIS A 122 0.33 -11.03 12.43
N PHE A 123 0.12 -11.11 11.11
CA PHE A 123 1.03 -10.58 10.10
C PHE A 123 0.88 -9.07 9.82
N GLU A 124 0.03 -8.38 10.59
CA GLU A 124 -0.16 -6.93 10.47
C GLU A 124 -0.65 -6.49 9.08
N VAL A 125 -1.52 -7.30 8.46
CA VAL A 125 -2.10 -7.03 7.13
C VAL A 125 -3.62 -6.88 7.16
N ASP A 126 -4.21 -6.73 8.34
CA ASP A 126 -5.63 -6.48 8.47
C ASP A 126 -6.00 -5.01 8.19
N ARG A 127 -7.29 -4.71 8.16
CA ARG A 127 -7.83 -3.37 7.88
C ARG A 127 -7.31 -2.28 8.81
N HIS A 128 -7.03 -2.60 10.07
CA HIS A 128 -6.57 -1.63 11.05
C HIS A 128 -5.11 -1.25 10.80
N TYR A 129 -4.26 -2.24 10.53
CA TYR A 129 -2.87 -1.99 10.17
C TYR A 129 -2.74 -1.28 8.82
N ILE A 130 -3.57 -1.63 7.82
CA ILE A 130 -3.60 -0.92 6.54
C ILE A 130 -3.98 0.55 6.76
N ALA A 131 -5.02 0.84 7.56
CA ALA A 131 -5.45 2.19 7.86
C ALA A 131 -4.37 2.99 8.62
N VAL A 132 -3.76 2.41 9.66
CA VAL A 132 -2.68 3.06 10.42
C VAL A 132 -1.45 3.31 9.54
N THR A 133 -1.08 2.37 8.68
CA THR A 133 0.03 2.53 7.73
C THR A 133 -0.23 3.68 6.76
N ALA A 134 -1.45 3.82 6.25
CA ALA A 134 -1.83 4.94 5.39
C ALA A 134 -1.74 6.29 6.12
N LEU A 135 -2.23 6.36 7.36
CA LEU A 135 -2.14 7.56 8.19
C LEU A 135 -0.68 7.92 8.49
N LYS A 136 0.16 6.91 8.78
CA LYS A 136 1.59 7.12 9.03
C LYS A 136 2.31 7.66 7.80
N ALA A 137 2.04 7.09 6.64
CA ALA A 137 2.63 7.55 5.38
C ALA A 137 2.20 9.00 5.06
N LEU A 138 0.92 9.35 5.27
CA LEU A 138 0.44 10.73 5.13
C LEU A 138 1.12 11.68 6.11
N ALA A 139 1.37 11.25 7.34
CA ALA A 139 2.07 12.06 8.33
C ALA A 139 3.55 12.26 7.97
N ASP A 140 4.21 11.22 7.44
CA ASP A 140 5.60 11.31 6.98
C ASP A 140 5.74 12.23 5.75
N ASP A 141 4.75 12.24 4.87
CA ASP A 141 4.66 13.17 3.73
C ASP A 141 4.26 14.61 4.16
N GLY A 142 4.05 14.84 5.46
CA GLY A 142 3.68 16.16 6.00
C GLY A 142 2.22 16.58 5.75
N ALA A 143 1.38 15.66 5.28
CA ALA A 143 -0.03 15.92 4.97
C ALA A 143 -0.97 15.76 6.18
N LEU A 144 -0.48 15.17 7.27
CA LEU A 144 -1.27 14.84 8.46
C LEU A 144 -0.42 15.01 9.74
N ASP A 145 -1.05 15.37 10.86
CA ASP A 145 -0.39 15.41 12.17
C ASP A 145 -0.14 13.97 12.68
N ARG A 146 1.06 13.72 13.19
CA ARG A 146 1.44 12.45 13.83
C ARG A 146 0.53 12.04 15.00
N LYS A 147 -0.09 13.01 15.67
CA LYS A 147 -1.08 12.76 16.73
C LYS A 147 -2.28 11.96 16.20
N THR A 148 -2.68 12.17 14.95
CA THR A 148 -3.76 11.40 14.32
C THR A 148 -3.40 9.93 14.19
N VAL A 149 -2.15 9.60 13.88
CA VAL A 149 -1.65 8.23 13.85
C VAL A 149 -1.74 7.58 15.23
N SER A 150 -1.29 8.29 16.27
CA SER A 150 -1.36 7.80 17.66
C SER A 150 -2.81 7.59 18.13
N GLN A 151 -3.71 8.45 17.71
CA GLN A 151 -5.15 8.28 17.98
C GLN A 151 -5.72 7.04 17.31
N ALA A 152 -5.33 6.76 16.07
CA ALA A 152 -5.76 5.57 15.32
C ALA A 152 -5.26 4.28 15.98
N ILE A 153 -3.98 4.23 16.38
CA ILE A 153 -3.38 3.10 17.10
C ILE A 153 -4.19 2.78 18.35
N LYS A 154 -4.51 3.80 19.17
CA LYS A 154 -5.34 3.64 20.37
C LYS A 154 -6.78 3.23 20.04
N LYS A 155 -7.39 3.87 19.05
CA LYS A 155 -8.78 3.60 18.65
C LYS A 155 -8.96 2.17 18.19
N TYR A 156 -7.98 1.62 17.45
CA TYR A 156 -8.03 0.26 16.92
C TYR A 156 -7.43 -0.78 17.87
N ASN A 157 -7.05 -0.35 19.07
CA ASN A 157 -6.48 -1.22 20.12
C ASN A 157 -5.28 -2.02 19.64
N ILE A 158 -4.41 -1.37 18.85
CA ILE A 158 -3.13 -1.95 18.40
C ILE A 158 -2.10 -1.77 19.50
N ASP A 159 -1.42 -2.87 19.87
CA ASP A 159 -0.29 -2.82 20.79
C ASP A 159 0.98 -2.39 20.03
N PRO A 160 1.51 -1.17 20.30
CA PRO A 160 2.68 -0.67 19.59
C PRO A 160 3.99 -1.37 19.98
N ASP A 161 4.01 -2.07 21.12
CA ASP A 161 5.19 -2.76 21.66
C ASP A 161 5.18 -4.26 21.36
N ARG A 162 4.21 -4.72 20.59
CA ARG A 162 4.13 -6.11 20.14
C ARG A 162 5.38 -6.49 19.35
N PRO A 163 5.97 -7.68 19.61
CA PRO A 163 7.10 -8.17 18.81
C PRO A 163 6.77 -8.27 17.32
N ASP A 164 7.75 -7.93 16.47
CA ASP A 164 7.61 -8.07 15.03
C ASP A 164 7.31 -9.52 14.65
N PRO A 165 6.21 -9.80 13.90
CA PRO A 165 5.83 -11.15 13.50
C PRO A 165 6.90 -11.87 12.68
N VAL A 166 7.80 -11.16 12.02
CA VAL A 166 8.93 -11.74 11.27
C VAL A 166 9.96 -12.39 12.21
N THR A 167 10.04 -11.93 13.45
CA THR A 167 11.02 -12.40 14.45
C THR A 167 10.47 -13.47 15.41
N LEU A 168 9.19 -13.80 15.31
CA LEU A 168 8.48 -14.81 16.09
C LEU A 168 8.39 -16.12 15.30
#